data_ffbd6535d825e3e11bcdaa38ddb02c99
#
_entry.id   ffbd6535d825e3e11bcdaa38ddb02c99
#
_cell.length_a   1.000
_cell.length_b   1.000
_cell.length_c   1.000
_cell.angle_alpha   90.00
_cell.angle_beta   90.00
_cell.angle_gamma   90.00
#
_symmetry.space_group_name_H-M   'P 1'
#
loop_
_entity.id
_entity.type
_entity.pdbx_description
1 polymer ?
#
loop_
_entity_poly.entity_id
_entity_poly.type
_entity_poly.pdbx_seq_one_letter_code
_entity_poly.pdbx_strand_id
1 'polypeptide(L)'
;MHLASISGGTDIISCFALGNPTLPVWRGELQCRGLGMAVDVFDPLGRSLVGTPGELVCTRPFPSMPVRFWNDPGDAKYVATYFERFPGVWCHGDYVELTAHGGLVFHGRSDATLNPGGVRIGTAEIYRQV
;
A
#
# COMPACT_ATOMS: atom_id res chain seq x y z
N MET A 1 7.26 12.48 -23.21
CA MET A 1 6.04 12.38 -22.40
C MET A 1 6.35 11.46 -21.22
N HIS A 2 6.11 11.91 -19.99
CA HIS A 2 6.30 11.08 -18.79
C HIS A 2 5.00 10.32 -18.52
N LEU A 3 5.01 8.99 -18.70
CA LEU A 3 3.92 8.10 -18.33
C LEU A 3 4.28 7.45 -17.00
N ALA A 4 3.49 7.70 -15.96
CA ALA A 4 3.72 7.17 -14.63
C ALA A 4 2.52 6.36 -14.15
N SER A 5 2.79 5.16 -13.65
CA SER A 5 1.82 4.43 -12.84
C SER A 5 1.77 5.03 -11.44
N ILE A 6 0.58 5.04 -10.86
CA ILE A 6 0.35 5.53 -9.49
C ILE A 6 -0.42 4.50 -8.68
N SER A 7 -0.23 4.51 -7.37
CA SER A 7 -1.06 3.76 -6.43
C SER A 7 -1.40 4.62 -5.22
N GLY A 8 -2.68 4.62 -4.87
CA GLY A 8 -3.24 5.36 -3.74
C GLY A 8 -4.72 5.02 -3.62
N GLY A 9 -5.50 5.94 -3.10
CA GLY A 9 -6.94 5.73 -2.93
C GLY A 9 -7.72 7.04 -2.98
N THR A 10 -8.99 6.94 -3.34
CA THR A 10 -9.92 8.08 -3.28
C THR A 10 -10.14 8.54 -1.84
N ASP A 11 -10.00 7.64 -0.88
CA ASP A 11 -10.09 7.89 0.55
C ASP A 11 -8.97 8.79 1.08
N ILE A 12 -7.76 8.70 0.51
CA ILE A 12 -6.62 9.54 0.91
C ILE A 12 -6.42 10.76 0.01
N ILE A 13 -7.15 10.85 -1.12
CA ILE A 13 -7.02 11.94 -2.13
C ILE A 13 -5.54 12.17 -2.53
N SER A 14 -4.77 11.12 -2.59
CA SER A 14 -3.33 11.16 -2.86
C SER A 14 -2.81 9.79 -3.30
N CYS A 15 -1.49 9.69 -3.48
CA CYS A 15 -0.81 8.47 -3.87
C CYS A 15 0.27 8.11 -2.88
N PHE A 16 0.32 6.84 -2.47
CA PHE A 16 1.43 6.28 -1.70
C PHE A 16 2.64 5.98 -2.58
N ALA A 17 2.41 5.65 -3.86
CA ALA A 17 3.45 5.46 -4.85
C ALA A 17 3.11 6.19 -6.14
N LEU A 18 4.10 6.78 -6.79
CA LEU A 18 3.92 7.60 -7.99
C LEU A 18 5.20 7.70 -8.83
N GLY A 19 5.09 8.38 -9.98
CA GLY A 19 6.22 8.64 -10.84
C GLY A 19 7.05 9.84 -10.39
N ASN A 20 8.32 9.85 -10.78
CA ASN A 20 9.24 10.96 -10.58
C ASN A 20 10.05 11.19 -11.86
N PRO A 21 9.96 12.37 -12.51
CA PRO A 21 10.66 12.63 -13.77
C PRO A 21 12.18 12.68 -13.65
N THR A 22 12.73 12.75 -12.43
CA THR A 22 14.18 12.83 -12.18
C THR A 22 14.80 11.47 -11.84
N LEU A 23 13.98 10.41 -11.71
CA LEU A 23 14.45 9.07 -11.38
C LEU A 23 14.32 8.13 -12.59
N PRO A 24 15.16 7.07 -12.66
CA PRO A 24 15.01 6.03 -13.67
C PRO A 24 13.68 5.28 -13.51
N VAL A 25 13.17 4.77 -14.61
CA VAL A 25 11.99 3.89 -14.64
C VAL A 25 12.47 2.44 -14.70
N TRP A 26 12.15 1.66 -13.69
CA TRP A 26 12.44 0.24 -13.65
C TRP A 26 11.23 -0.58 -14.09
N ARG A 27 11.47 -1.63 -14.86
CA ARG A 27 10.40 -2.49 -15.36
C ARG A 27 9.66 -3.15 -14.19
N GLY A 28 8.33 -2.99 -14.14
CA GLY A 28 7.47 -3.61 -13.13
C GLY A 28 7.41 -2.88 -11.79
N GLU A 29 8.11 -1.74 -11.66
CA GLU A 29 8.10 -0.93 -10.44
C GLU A 29 7.35 0.39 -10.64
N LEU A 30 6.62 0.82 -9.61
CA LEU A 30 6.27 2.23 -9.43
C LEU A 30 7.50 2.94 -8.88
N GLN A 31 7.89 4.09 -9.49
CA GLN A 31 9.23 4.65 -9.32
C GLN A 31 9.61 5.02 -7.91
N CYS A 32 8.68 5.56 -7.12
CA CYS A 32 9.02 6.01 -5.77
C CYS A 32 7.80 6.17 -4.87
N ARG A 33 8.06 6.32 -3.58
CA ARG A 33 7.07 6.69 -2.57
C ARG A 33 6.64 8.14 -2.75
N GLY A 34 5.37 8.43 -2.44
CA GLY A 34 4.81 9.78 -2.52
C GLY A 34 5.50 10.76 -1.57
N LEU A 35 5.68 12.01 -2.03
CA LEU A 35 6.21 13.08 -1.18
C LEU A 35 5.24 13.36 -0.01
N GLY A 36 5.78 13.48 1.20
CA GLY A 36 4.99 13.66 2.41
C GLY A 36 4.33 12.39 2.95
N MET A 37 4.56 11.24 2.29
CA MET A 37 4.06 9.93 2.68
C MET A 37 5.20 9.08 3.27
N ALA A 38 5.12 8.76 4.55
CA ALA A 38 6.08 7.86 5.22
C ALA A 38 5.73 6.40 4.93
N VAL A 39 5.76 6.04 3.63
CA VAL A 39 5.42 4.70 3.14
C VAL A 39 6.50 3.70 3.53
N ASP A 40 6.06 2.54 4.00
CA ASP A 40 6.90 1.40 4.30
C ASP A 40 6.16 0.09 3.96
N VAL A 41 6.83 -1.03 4.06
CA VAL A 41 6.29 -2.37 3.86
C VAL A 41 6.53 -3.18 5.12
N PHE A 42 5.46 -3.71 5.72
CA PHE A 42 5.56 -4.45 6.98
C PHE A 42 5.28 -5.92 6.82
N ASP A 43 6.03 -6.73 7.59
CA ASP A 43 5.68 -8.13 7.84
C ASP A 43 4.50 -8.24 8.83
N PRO A 44 3.95 -9.45 9.07
CA PRO A 44 2.86 -9.62 10.03
C PRO A 44 3.18 -9.20 11.48
N LEU A 45 4.45 -9.04 11.82
CA LEU A 45 4.92 -8.60 13.14
C LEU A 45 5.19 -7.09 13.21
N GLY A 46 4.92 -6.34 12.11
CA GLY A 46 5.15 -4.89 12.05
C GLY A 46 6.60 -4.49 11.83
N ARG A 47 7.44 -5.39 11.33
CA ARG A 47 8.83 -5.08 10.99
C ARG A 47 8.95 -4.67 9.54
N SER A 48 9.76 -3.64 9.27
CA SER A 48 10.03 -3.14 7.92
C SER A 48 10.72 -4.18 7.04
N LEU A 49 10.28 -4.28 5.79
CA LEU A 49 10.79 -5.20 4.78
C LEU A 49 11.32 -4.43 3.56
N VAL A 50 12.42 -4.91 2.99
CA VAL A 50 12.95 -4.50 1.68
C VAL A 50 13.26 -5.76 0.87
N GLY A 51 12.85 -5.80 -0.41
CA GLY A 51 13.07 -6.95 -1.28
C GLY A 51 12.23 -8.18 -0.92
N THR A 52 11.21 -8.00 -0.10
CA THR A 52 10.26 -9.06 0.28
C THR A 52 8.87 -8.46 0.36
N PRO A 53 7.84 -9.11 -0.22
CA PRO A 53 6.47 -8.61 -0.17
C PRO A 53 5.89 -8.59 1.25
N GLY A 54 5.09 -7.55 1.51
CA GLY A 54 4.38 -7.36 2.77
C GLY A 54 3.23 -6.36 2.62
N GLU A 55 2.71 -5.88 3.73
CA GLU A 55 1.63 -4.90 3.75
C GLU A 55 2.14 -3.49 3.51
N LEU A 56 1.49 -2.76 2.61
CA LEU A 56 1.71 -1.33 2.43
C LEU A 56 1.19 -0.57 3.64
N VAL A 57 2.09 0.16 4.28
CA VAL A 57 1.75 0.99 5.43
C VAL A 57 2.24 2.43 5.25
N CYS A 58 1.59 3.37 5.96
CA CYS A 58 2.12 4.72 6.14
C CYS A 58 2.35 4.94 7.63
N THR A 59 3.60 5.09 8.02
CA THR A 59 4.03 5.05 9.42
C THR A 59 3.88 6.38 10.16
N ARG A 60 3.48 7.44 9.44
CA ARG A 60 3.24 8.77 10.00
C ARG A 60 1.98 9.39 9.40
N PRO A 61 1.32 10.31 10.10
CA PRO A 61 0.24 11.11 9.52
C PRO A 61 0.71 11.82 8.25
N PHE A 62 -0.19 11.96 7.30
CA PHE A 62 0.07 12.61 6.02
C PHE A 62 -0.98 13.70 5.73
N PRO A 63 -0.67 14.69 4.86
CA PRO A 63 -1.50 15.89 4.71
C PRO A 63 -2.97 15.66 4.34
N SER A 64 -3.25 14.62 3.55
CA SER A 64 -4.60 14.28 3.08
C SER A 64 -5.22 13.10 3.84
N MET A 65 -4.65 12.74 4.99
CA MET A 65 -5.19 11.66 5.82
C MET A 65 -6.60 12.02 6.31
N PRO A 66 -7.61 11.15 6.09
CA PRO A 66 -8.95 11.35 6.61
C PRO A 66 -8.93 11.50 8.14
N VAL A 67 -9.70 12.44 8.65
CA VAL A 67 -9.80 12.64 10.11
C VAL A 67 -10.78 11.69 10.76
N ARG A 68 -11.80 11.22 10.02
CA ARG A 68 -12.82 10.26 10.44
C ARG A 68 -13.72 9.85 9.29
N PHE A 69 -14.56 8.84 9.50
CA PHE A 69 -15.65 8.54 8.59
C PHE A 69 -16.93 9.30 8.97
N TRP A 70 -17.77 9.57 7.96
CA TRP A 70 -19.10 10.11 8.19
C TRP A 70 -19.97 9.08 8.95
N ASN A 71 -20.72 9.56 9.93
CA ASN A 71 -21.61 8.73 10.74
C ASN A 71 -20.95 7.49 11.34
N ASP A 72 -19.76 7.67 11.93
CA ASP A 72 -18.98 6.63 12.62
C ASP A 72 -18.76 7.04 14.09
N PRO A 73 -19.73 6.72 14.97
CA PRO A 73 -19.63 7.07 16.38
C PRO A 73 -18.38 6.44 17.02
N GLY A 74 -17.56 7.29 17.66
CA GLY A 74 -16.32 6.85 18.31
C GLY A 74 -15.23 6.38 17.34
N ASP A 75 -15.35 6.70 16.05
CA ASP A 75 -14.39 6.37 14.99
C ASP A 75 -14.10 4.86 14.86
N ALA A 76 -15.05 4.00 15.27
CA ALA A 76 -14.86 2.55 15.35
C ALA A 76 -14.55 1.91 14.00
N LYS A 77 -15.30 2.28 12.95
CA LYS A 77 -15.06 1.78 11.58
C LYS A 77 -13.75 2.31 11.01
N TYR A 78 -13.45 3.57 11.25
CA TYR A 78 -12.21 4.20 10.80
C TYR A 78 -10.98 3.50 11.39
N VAL A 79 -10.98 3.26 12.70
CA VAL A 79 -9.90 2.55 13.39
C VAL A 79 -9.80 1.11 12.90
N ALA A 80 -10.91 0.39 12.80
CA ALA A 80 -10.92 -0.99 12.30
C ALA A 80 -10.41 -1.11 10.86
N THR A 81 -10.71 -0.12 10.02
CA THR A 81 -10.31 -0.16 8.61
C THR A 81 -8.80 0.01 8.41
N TYR A 82 -8.18 0.93 9.16
CA TYR A 82 -6.80 1.35 8.86
C TYR A 82 -5.78 1.08 9.95
N PHE A 83 -6.20 0.90 11.22
CA PHE A 83 -5.29 0.85 12.36
C PHE A 83 -5.41 -0.42 13.22
N GLU A 84 -6.35 -1.32 12.90
CA GLU A 84 -6.54 -2.55 13.68
C GLU A 84 -5.35 -3.49 13.56
N ARG A 85 -4.81 -3.63 12.35
CA ARG A 85 -3.70 -4.55 12.08
C ARG A 85 -2.38 -4.11 12.70
N PHE A 86 -2.09 -2.82 12.59
CA PHE A 86 -0.88 -2.21 13.14
C PHE A 86 -1.28 -0.95 13.93
N PRO A 87 -1.44 -1.03 15.25
CA PRO A 87 -1.89 0.10 16.06
C PRO A 87 -1.06 1.36 15.83
N GLY A 88 -1.74 2.46 15.48
CA GLY A 88 -1.10 3.75 15.20
C GLY A 88 -0.41 3.87 13.83
N VAL A 89 -0.48 2.85 13.00
CA VAL A 89 0.08 2.84 11.64
C VAL A 89 -1.02 2.60 10.62
N TRP A 90 -1.12 3.47 9.62
CA TRP A 90 -2.07 3.31 8.53
C TRP A 90 -1.74 2.08 7.69
N CYS A 91 -2.61 1.10 7.65
CA CYS A 91 -2.52 -0.09 6.80
C CYS A 91 -3.48 0.07 5.63
N HIS A 92 -2.94 0.13 4.39
CA HIS A 92 -3.76 0.46 3.22
C HIS A 92 -4.50 -0.74 2.61
N GLY A 93 -4.05 -1.95 2.91
CA GLY A 93 -4.63 -3.18 2.39
C GLY A 93 -4.13 -3.54 0.98
N ASP A 94 -2.95 -3.05 0.61
CA ASP A 94 -2.20 -3.48 -0.57
C ASP A 94 -1.03 -4.37 -0.16
N TYR A 95 -0.78 -5.42 -0.96
CA TYR A 95 0.36 -6.32 -0.78
C TYR A 95 1.44 -5.94 -1.79
N VAL A 96 2.56 -5.45 -1.28
CA VAL A 96 3.59 -4.80 -2.11
C VAL A 96 4.99 -5.20 -1.67
N GLU A 97 5.97 -4.97 -2.53
CA GLU A 97 7.38 -5.09 -2.22
C GLU A 97 8.08 -3.74 -2.40
N LEU A 98 8.81 -3.30 -1.40
CA LEU A 98 9.72 -2.15 -1.50
C LEU A 98 11.05 -2.65 -2.06
N THR A 99 11.44 -2.15 -3.24
CA THR A 99 12.66 -2.59 -3.91
C THR A 99 13.91 -1.88 -3.40
N ALA A 100 15.07 -2.43 -3.69
CA ALA A 100 16.36 -1.79 -3.39
C ALA A 100 16.56 -0.44 -4.12
N HIS A 101 15.79 -0.20 -5.21
CA HIS A 101 15.79 1.08 -5.93
C HIS A 101 14.92 2.15 -5.25
N GLY A 102 14.18 1.79 -4.20
CA GLY A 102 13.21 2.66 -3.53
C GLY A 102 11.85 2.74 -4.25
N GLY A 103 11.65 1.96 -5.30
CA GLY A 103 10.38 1.75 -5.98
C GLY A 103 9.51 0.72 -5.29
N LEU A 104 8.30 0.51 -5.80
CA LEU A 104 7.35 -0.46 -5.27
C LEU A 104 6.82 -1.36 -6.37
N VAL A 105 6.80 -2.67 -6.10
CA VAL A 105 6.12 -3.69 -6.91
C VAL A 105 4.79 -4.02 -6.24
N PHE A 106 3.69 -3.90 -6.98
CA PHE A 106 2.35 -4.19 -6.47
C PHE A 106 1.92 -5.60 -6.86
N HIS A 107 1.56 -6.40 -5.85
CA HIS A 107 1.09 -7.79 -6.02
C HIS A 107 -0.44 -7.91 -5.93
N GLY A 108 -1.14 -6.83 -5.59
CA GLY A 108 -2.59 -6.74 -5.48
C GLY A 108 -3.08 -6.31 -4.11
N ARG A 109 -4.39 -6.47 -3.88
CA ARG A 109 -5.02 -6.17 -2.59
C ARG A 109 -4.75 -7.30 -1.60
N SER A 110 -4.36 -6.95 -0.37
CA SER A 110 -4.17 -7.94 0.70
C SER A 110 -5.49 -8.40 1.32
N ASP A 111 -6.53 -7.55 1.25
CA ASP A 111 -7.89 -7.84 1.71
C ASP A 111 -8.72 -8.68 0.70
N ALA A 112 -8.31 -8.73 -0.57
CA ALA A 112 -8.95 -9.49 -1.64
C ALA A 112 -8.23 -10.81 -1.98
N THR A 113 -7.42 -11.35 -1.05
CA THR A 113 -6.72 -12.62 -1.27
C THR A 113 -7.61 -13.82 -1.00
N LEU A 114 -7.61 -14.77 -1.94
CA LEU A 114 -8.19 -16.11 -1.75
C LEU A 114 -7.18 -16.98 -0.99
N ASN A 115 -7.67 -17.81 -0.07
CA ASN A 115 -6.85 -18.77 0.69
C ASN A 115 -7.33 -20.22 0.43
N PRO A 116 -7.33 -20.73 -0.83
CA PRO A 116 -7.69 -22.11 -1.08
C PRO A 116 -6.62 -23.06 -0.49
N GLY A 117 -7.04 -23.89 0.46
CA GLY A 117 -6.15 -24.87 1.09
C GLY A 117 -4.96 -24.29 1.87
N GLY A 118 -5.05 -23.04 2.33
CA GLY A 118 -3.98 -22.37 3.10
C GLY A 118 -2.91 -21.69 2.24
N VAL A 119 -3.05 -21.74 0.91
CA VAL A 119 -2.18 -20.99 -0.02
C VAL A 119 -2.81 -19.64 -0.33
N ARG A 120 -2.06 -18.57 -0.09
CA ARG A 120 -2.52 -17.20 -0.35
C ARG A 120 -2.36 -16.89 -1.85
N ILE A 121 -3.49 -16.66 -2.55
CA ILE A 121 -3.51 -16.30 -3.96
C ILE A 121 -4.15 -14.92 -4.09
N GLY A 122 -3.40 -13.96 -4.60
CA GLY A 122 -3.94 -12.64 -4.94
C GLY A 122 -4.84 -12.71 -6.18
N THR A 123 -5.92 -11.94 -6.20
CA THR A 123 -6.80 -11.85 -7.38
C THR A 123 -6.04 -11.44 -8.64
N ALA A 124 -5.00 -10.60 -8.51
CA ALA A 124 -4.11 -10.20 -9.60
C ALA A 124 -3.35 -11.39 -10.24
N GLU A 125 -3.05 -12.44 -9.48
CA GLU A 125 -2.39 -13.65 -10.00
C GLU A 125 -3.32 -14.44 -10.93
N ILE A 126 -4.61 -14.47 -10.60
CA ILE A 126 -5.64 -15.11 -11.43
C ILE A 126 -5.77 -14.38 -12.77
N TYR A 127 -5.82 -13.05 -12.75
CA TYR A 127 -5.94 -12.24 -13.97
C TYR A 127 -4.73 -12.31 -14.91
N ARG A 128 -3.55 -12.69 -14.40
CA ARG A 128 -2.35 -12.89 -15.25
C ARG A 128 -2.38 -14.19 -16.04
N GLN A 129 -3.27 -15.12 -15.68
CA GLN A 129 -3.38 -16.45 -16.31
C GLN A 129 -4.52 -16.52 -17.32
N VAL A 130 -5.34 -15.46 -17.42
CA VAL A 130 -6.47 -15.32 -18.34
C VAL A 130 -6.15 -14.30 -19.42
#